data_bfe8eb4dfe7daec124e1162b9527058e
#
_entry.id   bfe8eb4dfe7daec124e1162b9527058e
#
_cell.length_a   1.000
_cell.length_b   1.000
_cell.length_c   1.000
_cell.angle_alpha   90.00
_cell.angle_beta   90.00
_cell.angle_gamma   90.00
#
_symmetry.space_group_name_H-M   'P 1'
#
loop_
_entity.id
_entity.type
_entity.pdbx_description
1 polymer ?
#
loop_
_entity_poly.entity_id
_entity_poly.type
_entity_poly.pdbx_seq_one_letter_code
_entity_poly.pdbx_strand_id
1 'polypeptide(L)'
;MDTVYYLILAFLAYQFIKAIFFTDRSPIPETSGNVHKVTSPAELRALLASTTYVAVDFYADWCPPCRAIAPVFSQLADSHAAKGQLAFAKVNVDHVKDVAGEFGVTAMPTFVFFRKGLPGVDVGGLGGRSSVVSTQAGLVERVRGADKVAIETVVKSLAAKVVGAAAKP
;
A
#
# COMPACT_ATOMS: atom_id res chain seq x y z
N MET A 1 -25.69 5.21 40.80
CA MET A 1 -24.55 4.75 39.97
C MET A 1 -25.00 3.99 38.70
N ASP A 2 -26.17 3.36 38.74
CA ASP A 2 -26.62 2.47 37.64
C ASP A 2 -27.03 3.19 36.36
N THR A 3 -27.66 4.36 36.44
CA THR A 3 -28.13 5.11 35.26
C THR A 3 -26.99 5.57 34.35
N VAL A 4 -25.88 6.02 34.93
CA VAL A 4 -24.67 6.43 34.19
C VAL A 4 -24.04 5.24 33.48
N TYR A 5 -24.01 4.09 34.15
CA TYR A 5 -23.50 2.84 33.56
C TYR A 5 -24.33 2.42 32.33
N TYR A 6 -25.66 2.44 32.40
CA TYR A 6 -26.53 2.11 31.28
C TYR A 6 -26.40 3.11 30.12
N LEU A 7 -26.20 4.39 30.39
CA LEU A 7 -25.98 5.42 29.38
C LEU A 7 -24.63 5.17 28.64
N ILE A 8 -23.59 4.80 29.37
CA ILE A 8 -22.29 4.46 28.77
C ILE A 8 -22.42 3.21 27.90
N LEU A 9 -23.09 2.16 28.37
CA LEU A 9 -23.32 0.95 27.58
C LEU A 9 -24.14 1.22 26.31
N ALA A 10 -25.18 2.01 26.42
CA ALA A 10 -26.02 2.41 25.28
C ALA A 10 -25.20 3.23 24.25
N PHE A 11 -24.36 4.14 24.72
CA PHE A 11 -23.46 4.90 23.86
C PHE A 11 -22.43 4.01 23.15
N LEU A 12 -21.80 3.08 23.87
CA LEU A 12 -20.85 2.13 23.28
C LEU A 12 -21.54 1.20 22.27
N ALA A 13 -22.73 0.70 22.60
CA ALA A 13 -23.53 -0.12 21.67
C ALA A 13 -23.92 0.68 20.42
N TYR A 14 -24.34 1.93 20.56
CA TYR A 14 -24.63 2.82 19.44
C TYR A 14 -23.38 3.03 18.55
N GLN A 15 -22.22 3.32 19.13
CA GLN A 15 -20.97 3.48 18.37
C GLN A 15 -20.58 2.19 17.65
N PHE A 16 -20.76 1.04 18.29
CA PHE A 16 -20.48 -0.27 17.70
C PHE A 16 -21.43 -0.57 16.52
N ILE A 17 -22.72 -0.34 16.69
CA ILE A 17 -23.71 -0.49 15.62
C ILE A 17 -23.40 0.46 14.47
N LYS A 18 -23.09 1.73 14.76
CA LYS A 18 -22.70 2.71 13.75
C LYS A 18 -21.47 2.26 12.97
N ALA A 19 -20.44 1.75 13.63
CA ALA A 19 -19.23 1.24 12.98
C ALA A 19 -19.52 0.07 12.04
N ILE A 20 -20.44 -0.84 12.42
CA ILE A 20 -20.79 -2.02 11.59
C ILE A 20 -21.66 -1.61 10.38
N PHE A 21 -22.67 -0.79 10.60
CA PHE A 21 -23.71 -0.51 9.58
C PHE A 21 -23.36 0.67 8.66
N PHE A 22 -22.48 1.58 9.08
CA PHE A 22 -22.13 2.79 8.33
C PHE A 22 -20.67 2.81 7.83
N THR A 23 -19.97 1.67 7.86
CA THR A 23 -18.67 1.58 7.17
C THR A 23 -18.92 1.65 5.67
N ASP A 24 -18.39 2.69 5.04
CA ASP A 24 -18.41 2.82 3.58
C ASP A 24 -17.59 1.69 2.94
N ARG A 25 -18.26 0.81 2.22
CA ARG A 25 -17.69 -0.33 1.49
C ARG A 25 -17.71 -0.11 -0.02
N SER A 26 -18.06 1.10 -0.47
CA SER A 26 -18.00 1.40 -1.89
C SER A 26 -16.57 1.25 -2.40
N PRO A 27 -16.36 0.86 -3.66
CA PRO A 27 -15.02 0.80 -4.25
C PRO A 27 -14.28 2.13 -4.08
N ILE A 28 -12.99 2.06 -3.71
CA ILE A 28 -12.15 3.26 -3.65
C ILE A 28 -12.02 3.83 -5.07
N PRO A 29 -12.37 5.12 -5.30
CA PRO A 29 -12.34 5.70 -6.63
C PRO A 29 -10.96 5.60 -7.29
N GLU A 30 -10.95 5.29 -8.59
CA GLU A 30 -9.73 5.33 -9.39
C GLU A 30 -9.40 6.80 -9.69
N THR A 31 -8.26 7.27 -9.18
CA THR A 31 -7.81 8.66 -9.34
C THR A 31 -6.59 8.79 -10.26
N SER A 32 -6.07 7.66 -10.76
CA SER A 32 -4.92 7.61 -11.67
C SER A 32 -5.03 6.45 -12.64
N GLY A 33 -4.72 6.68 -13.91
CA GLY A 33 -4.54 5.64 -14.92
C GLY A 33 -3.19 4.91 -14.84
N ASN A 34 -2.25 5.39 -13.99
CA ASN A 34 -0.91 4.84 -13.84
C ASN A 34 -0.77 3.81 -12.70
N VAL A 35 -1.87 3.52 -11.98
CA VAL A 35 -1.91 2.46 -10.98
C VAL A 35 -2.60 1.23 -11.57
N HIS A 36 -1.85 0.15 -11.76
CA HIS A 36 -2.37 -1.10 -12.29
C HIS A 36 -3.27 -1.79 -11.25
N LYS A 37 -4.53 -2.01 -11.58
CA LYS A 37 -5.44 -2.80 -10.75
C LYS A 37 -5.20 -4.29 -11.02
N VAL A 38 -4.60 -4.96 -10.06
CA VAL A 38 -4.33 -6.40 -10.15
C VAL A 38 -5.59 -7.18 -9.80
N THR A 39 -6.01 -8.05 -10.70
CA THR A 39 -7.22 -8.89 -10.55
C THR A 39 -6.89 -10.38 -10.43
N SER A 40 -5.64 -10.76 -10.69
CA SER A 40 -5.16 -12.14 -10.57
C SER A 40 -3.69 -12.23 -10.16
N PRO A 41 -3.26 -13.36 -9.55
CA PRO A 41 -1.84 -13.59 -9.25
C PRO A 41 -0.95 -13.56 -10.49
N ALA A 42 -1.46 -13.99 -11.64
CA ALA A 42 -0.71 -14.00 -12.90
C ALA A 42 -0.37 -12.58 -13.38
N GLU A 43 -1.32 -11.64 -13.25
CA GLU A 43 -1.09 -10.23 -13.59
C GLU A 43 0.01 -9.61 -12.74
N LEU A 44 0.00 -9.84 -11.42
CA LEU A 44 1.06 -9.33 -10.56
C LEU A 44 2.42 -9.90 -10.93
N ARG A 45 2.50 -11.22 -11.14
CA ARG A 45 3.75 -11.88 -11.55
C ARG A 45 4.27 -11.34 -12.88
N ALA A 46 3.40 -11.12 -13.86
CA ALA A 46 3.78 -10.53 -15.14
C ALA A 46 4.33 -9.11 -14.97
N LEU A 47 3.68 -8.28 -14.15
CA LEU A 47 4.15 -6.93 -13.85
C LEU A 47 5.53 -6.96 -13.15
N LEU A 48 5.69 -7.82 -12.14
CA LEU A 48 6.94 -7.99 -11.40
C LEU A 48 8.09 -8.48 -12.29
N ALA A 49 7.79 -9.34 -13.28
CA ALA A 49 8.79 -9.86 -14.22
C ALA A 49 9.21 -8.83 -15.28
N SER A 50 8.30 -7.93 -15.67
CA SER A 50 8.52 -6.96 -16.77
C SER A 50 9.04 -5.60 -16.29
N THR A 51 9.12 -5.36 -14.97
CA THR A 51 9.43 -4.04 -14.42
C THR A 51 10.52 -4.11 -13.34
N THR A 52 11.46 -3.17 -13.40
CA THR A 52 12.61 -3.14 -12.50
C THR A 52 12.20 -2.88 -11.04
N TYR A 53 11.35 -1.89 -10.81
CA TYR A 53 10.80 -1.55 -9.50
C TYR A 53 9.27 -1.54 -9.56
N VAL A 54 8.63 -2.14 -8.57
CA VAL A 54 7.16 -2.12 -8.46
C VAL A 54 6.78 -1.77 -7.03
N ALA A 55 5.90 -0.78 -6.87
CA ALA A 55 5.25 -0.46 -5.61
C ALA A 55 3.83 -1.01 -5.64
N VAL A 56 3.49 -1.86 -4.68
CA VAL A 56 2.17 -2.51 -4.61
C VAL A 56 1.44 -2.10 -3.34
N ASP A 57 0.25 -1.50 -3.50
CA ASP A 57 -0.68 -1.18 -2.41
C ASP A 57 -1.66 -2.35 -2.20
N PHE A 58 -1.57 -2.99 -1.04
CA PHE A 58 -2.55 -3.98 -0.59
C PHE A 58 -3.62 -3.28 0.24
N TYR A 59 -4.84 -3.23 -0.27
CA TYR A 59 -5.95 -2.47 0.30
C TYR A 59 -7.24 -3.29 0.39
N ALA A 60 -8.23 -2.74 1.12
CA ALA A 60 -9.61 -3.20 1.08
C ALA A 60 -10.57 -2.00 0.94
N ASP A 61 -11.72 -2.18 0.30
CA ASP A 61 -12.67 -1.10 0.08
C ASP A 61 -13.29 -0.56 1.38
N TRP A 62 -13.44 -1.41 2.40
CA TRP A 62 -13.95 -1.07 3.73
C TRP A 62 -12.92 -0.43 4.67
N CYS A 63 -11.67 -0.22 4.23
CA CYS A 63 -10.56 0.26 5.05
C CYS A 63 -10.43 1.78 4.98
N PRO A 64 -10.81 2.56 6.03
CA PRO A 64 -10.74 4.01 5.99
C PRO A 64 -9.32 4.58 5.76
N PRO A 65 -8.26 4.06 6.42
CA PRO A 65 -6.91 4.56 6.13
C PRO A 65 -6.43 4.24 4.71
N CYS A 66 -6.90 3.13 4.08
CA CYS A 66 -6.62 2.84 2.67
C CYS A 66 -7.23 3.92 1.77
N ARG A 67 -8.48 4.29 2.04
CA ARG A 67 -9.19 5.35 1.32
C ARG A 67 -8.51 6.70 1.45
N ALA A 68 -7.98 7.01 2.63
CA ALA A 68 -7.28 8.27 2.88
C ALA A 68 -5.93 8.38 2.15
N ILE A 69 -5.20 7.28 1.99
CA ILE A 69 -3.87 7.28 1.37
C ILE A 69 -3.92 7.08 -0.16
N ALA A 70 -5.00 6.52 -0.70
CA ALA A 70 -5.13 6.22 -2.12
C ALA A 70 -4.84 7.42 -3.05
N PRO A 71 -5.31 8.67 -2.78
CA PRO A 71 -4.97 9.82 -3.62
C PRO A 71 -3.47 10.12 -3.65
N VAL A 72 -2.78 9.94 -2.52
CA VAL A 72 -1.32 10.15 -2.43
C VAL A 72 -0.59 9.14 -3.29
N PHE A 73 -0.96 7.87 -3.20
CA PHE A 73 -0.37 6.80 -3.99
C PHE A 73 -0.60 7.00 -5.48
N SER A 74 -1.80 7.45 -5.88
CA SER A 74 -2.14 7.81 -7.25
C SER A 74 -1.29 8.97 -7.78
N GLN A 75 -1.12 10.04 -6.99
CA GLN A 75 -0.26 11.19 -7.37
C GLN A 75 1.20 10.79 -7.55
N LEU A 76 1.70 9.87 -6.70
CA LEU A 76 3.05 9.34 -6.84
C LEU A 76 3.19 8.53 -8.13
N ALA A 77 2.18 7.74 -8.49
CA ALA A 77 2.16 7.01 -9.75
C ALA A 77 2.15 7.95 -10.96
N ASP A 78 1.32 8.99 -10.94
CA ASP A 78 1.25 9.98 -12.03
C ASP A 78 2.57 10.75 -12.20
N SER A 79 3.27 11.00 -11.09
CA SER A 79 4.51 11.78 -11.10
C SER A 79 5.75 10.96 -11.43
N HIS A 80 5.74 9.65 -11.14
CA HIS A 80 6.98 8.86 -11.13
C HIS A 80 6.91 7.54 -11.90
N ALA A 81 5.73 7.11 -12.41
CA ALA A 81 5.65 5.90 -13.22
C ALA A 81 6.50 6.02 -14.49
N ALA A 82 7.30 4.98 -14.76
CA ALA A 82 8.18 4.91 -15.92
C ALA A 82 8.14 3.49 -16.49
N LYS A 83 7.72 3.37 -17.75
CA LYS A 83 7.49 2.07 -18.42
C LYS A 83 8.71 1.15 -18.30
N GLY A 84 8.50 -0.06 -17.78
CA GLY A 84 9.53 -1.07 -17.57
C GLY A 84 10.52 -0.77 -16.43
N GLN A 85 10.46 0.42 -15.81
CA GLN A 85 11.39 0.85 -14.78
C GLN A 85 10.75 0.99 -13.40
N LEU A 86 9.64 1.72 -13.30
CA LEU A 86 8.89 1.90 -12.05
C LEU A 86 7.39 1.85 -12.33
N ALA A 87 6.73 0.84 -11.78
CA ALA A 87 5.28 0.67 -11.88
C ALA A 87 4.63 0.73 -10.50
N PHE A 88 3.35 1.09 -10.52
CA PHE A 88 2.49 1.14 -9.36
C PHE A 88 1.33 0.18 -9.57
N ALA A 89 1.01 -0.60 -8.55
CA ALA A 89 -0.09 -1.53 -8.60
C ALA A 89 -0.89 -1.49 -7.30
N LYS A 90 -2.14 -1.93 -7.36
CA LYS A 90 -2.98 -2.13 -6.19
C LYS A 90 -3.67 -3.48 -6.24
N VAL A 91 -3.76 -4.12 -5.08
CA VAL A 91 -4.35 -5.43 -4.86
C VAL A 91 -5.44 -5.31 -3.81
N ASN A 92 -6.70 -5.56 -4.18
CA ASN A 92 -7.76 -5.70 -3.19
C ASN A 92 -7.66 -7.08 -2.52
N VAL A 93 -7.35 -7.11 -1.21
CA VAL A 93 -7.10 -8.34 -0.47
C VAL A 93 -8.35 -9.23 -0.33
N ASP A 94 -9.54 -8.65 -0.48
CA ASP A 94 -10.80 -9.43 -0.44
C ASP A 94 -11.04 -10.17 -1.76
N HIS A 95 -10.53 -9.62 -2.87
CA HIS A 95 -10.72 -10.18 -4.21
C HIS A 95 -9.57 -11.12 -4.63
N VAL A 96 -8.32 -10.81 -4.23
CA VAL A 96 -7.12 -11.57 -4.63
C VAL A 96 -6.40 -12.07 -3.37
N LYS A 97 -7.10 -12.91 -2.59
CA LYS A 97 -6.65 -13.40 -1.28
C LYS A 97 -5.32 -14.15 -1.33
N ASP A 98 -5.12 -14.93 -2.39
CA ASP A 98 -3.92 -15.76 -2.56
C ASP A 98 -2.66 -14.89 -2.62
N VAL A 99 -2.71 -13.74 -3.30
CA VAL A 99 -1.60 -12.80 -3.39
C VAL A 99 -1.33 -12.14 -2.03
N ALA A 100 -2.36 -11.73 -1.31
CA ALA A 100 -2.20 -11.16 0.03
C ALA A 100 -1.55 -12.18 0.99
N GLY A 101 -1.96 -13.45 0.91
CA GLY A 101 -1.38 -14.56 1.67
C GLY A 101 0.08 -14.83 1.30
N GLU A 102 0.42 -14.85 0.00
CA GLU A 102 1.77 -15.07 -0.52
C GLU A 102 2.78 -14.05 0.06
N PHE A 103 2.37 -12.77 0.17
CA PHE A 103 3.21 -11.72 0.74
C PHE A 103 2.98 -11.47 2.24
N GLY A 104 2.23 -12.34 2.95
CA GLY A 104 2.02 -12.23 4.39
C GLY A 104 1.36 -10.91 4.81
N VAL A 105 0.43 -10.40 4.02
CA VAL A 105 -0.30 -9.17 4.32
C VAL A 105 -1.42 -9.48 5.32
N THR A 106 -1.29 -8.96 6.53
CA THR A 106 -2.23 -9.19 7.64
C THR A 106 -2.99 -7.94 8.08
N ALA A 107 -2.61 -6.77 7.54
CA ALA A 107 -3.26 -5.49 7.85
C ALA A 107 -3.25 -4.58 6.62
N MET A 108 -4.24 -3.73 6.49
CA MET A 108 -4.35 -2.77 5.39
C MET A 108 -4.34 -1.31 5.90
N PRO A 109 -3.77 -0.39 5.11
CA PRO A 109 -2.97 -0.63 3.91
C PRO A 109 -1.59 -1.21 4.24
N THR A 110 -1.03 -2.00 3.34
CA THR A 110 0.37 -2.41 3.36
C THR A 110 0.96 -2.19 1.97
N PHE A 111 2.05 -1.43 1.91
CA PHE A 111 2.77 -1.17 0.66
C PHE A 111 4.00 -2.06 0.61
N VAL A 112 4.09 -2.91 -0.41
CA VAL A 112 5.26 -3.78 -0.62
C VAL A 112 6.03 -3.27 -1.82
N PHE A 113 7.36 -3.20 -1.69
CA PHE A 113 8.25 -2.67 -2.71
C PHE A 113 9.13 -3.78 -3.26
N PHE A 114 9.16 -3.87 -4.59
CA PHE A 114 9.88 -4.92 -5.29
C PHE A 114 11.00 -4.34 -6.16
N ARG A 115 12.08 -5.11 -6.28
CA ARG A 115 13.15 -4.89 -7.24
C ARG A 115 13.38 -6.18 -8.01
N LYS A 116 13.19 -6.15 -9.35
CA LYS A 116 13.36 -7.31 -10.23
C LYS A 116 12.59 -8.55 -9.71
N GLY A 117 11.35 -8.34 -9.32
CA GLY A 117 10.46 -9.39 -8.82
C GLY A 117 10.66 -9.83 -7.37
N LEU A 118 11.70 -9.38 -6.68
CA LEU A 118 11.99 -9.73 -5.29
C LEU A 118 11.58 -8.59 -4.34
N PRO A 119 10.97 -8.90 -3.19
CA PRO A 119 10.65 -7.89 -2.18
C PRO A 119 11.95 -7.32 -1.58
N GLY A 120 11.96 -6.00 -1.38
CA GLY A 120 13.07 -5.30 -0.76
C GLY A 120 13.79 -4.35 -1.71
N VAL A 121 13.89 -3.10 -1.29
CA VAL A 121 14.53 -2.01 -2.02
C VAL A 121 15.51 -1.28 -1.11
N ASP A 122 16.62 -0.86 -1.66
CA ASP A 122 17.62 -0.08 -0.95
C ASP A 122 17.19 1.40 -0.88
N VAL A 123 16.81 1.85 0.31
CA VAL A 123 16.34 3.22 0.59
C VAL A 123 16.85 3.66 1.95
N GLY A 124 17.60 4.75 1.96
CA GLY A 124 18.08 5.39 3.19
C GLY A 124 17.02 6.29 3.85
N GLY A 125 17.29 6.68 5.10
CA GLY A 125 16.52 7.71 5.79
C GLY A 125 15.21 7.27 6.44
N LEU A 126 14.92 5.97 6.50
CA LEU A 126 13.69 5.42 7.08
C LEU A 126 13.92 4.65 8.39
N GLY A 127 15.15 4.66 8.93
CA GLY A 127 15.48 3.99 10.19
C GLY A 127 14.64 4.49 11.37
N GLY A 128 14.23 3.56 12.25
CA GLY A 128 13.48 3.86 13.46
C GLY A 128 11.97 4.10 13.28
N ARG A 129 11.43 4.03 12.05
CA ARG A 129 9.98 4.09 11.82
C ARG A 129 9.33 2.73 12.08
N SER A 130 8.36 2.69 12.99
CA SER A 130 7.63 1.45 13.31
C SER A 130 6.76 0.92 12.16
N SER A 131 6.40 1.80 11.23
CA SER A 131 5.65 1.45 10.00
C SER A 131 6.50 0.71 8.97
N VAL A 132 7.84 0.86 9.01
CA VAL A 132 8.76 0.32 8.02
C VAL A 132 9.29 -1.04 8.46
N VAL A 133 9.12 -2.03 7.60
CA VAL A 133 9.69 -3.37 7.79
C VAL A 133 10.81 -3.56 6.78
N SER A 134 11.98 -3.93 7.30
CA SER A 134 13.16 -4.20 6.49
C SER A 134 13.52 -5.69 6.50
N THR A 135 14.17 -6.13 5.43
CA THR A 135 14.77 -7.46 5.33
C THR A 135 15.99 -7.56 6.26
N GLN A 136 16.50 -8.76 6.47
CA GLN A 136 17.77 -8.98 7.21
C GLN A 136 18.97 -8.23 6.59
N ALA A 137 18.93 -7.98 5.29
CA ALA A 137 19.95 -7.20 4.57
C ALA A 137 19.75 -5.68 4.68
N GLY A 138 18.78 -5.20 5.49
CA GLY A 138 18.49 -3.78 5.67
C GLY A 138 17.71 -3.12 4.52
N LEU A 139 17.21 -3.90 3.55
CA LEU A 139 16.38 -3.37 2.47
C LEU A 139 14.97 -3.10 2.98
N VAL A 140 14.36 -1.99 2.59
CA VAL A 140 12.95 -1.69 2.88
C VAL A 140 12.07 -2.64 2.07
N GLU A 141 11.40 -3.55 2.77
CA GLU A 141 10.50 -4.53 2.16
C GLU A 141 9.09 -3.96 2.04
N ARG A 142 8.56 -3.39 3.14
CA ARG A 142 7.20 -2.87 3.17
C ARG A 142 7.02 -1.71 4.14
N VAL A 143 5.97 -0.95 3.89
CA VAL A 143 5.42 0.06 4.81
C VAL A 143 4.02 -0.38 5.22
N ARG A 144 3.78 -0.52 6.54
CA ARG A 144 2.47 -0.87 7.11
C ARG A 144 1.72 0.39 7.51
N GLY A 145 0.45 0.46 7.14
CA GLY A 145 -0.41 1.61 7.42
C GLY A 145 -0.20 2.78 6.45
N ALA A 146 -0.94 3.84 6.69
CA ALA A 146 -0.98 5.03 5.82
C ALA A 146 0.15 6.04 6.16
N ASP A 147 1.40 5.56 6.33
CA ASP A 147 2.56 6.43 6.56
C ASP A 147 2.98 7.12 5.25
N LYS A 148 2.34 8.25 4.97
CA LYS A 148 2.58 9.06 3.78
C LYS A 148 4.07 9.39 3.59
N VAL A 149 4.77 9.79 4.67
CA VAL A 149 6.18 10.21 4.59
C VAL A 149 7.07 9.03 4.19
N ALA A 150 6.85 7.84 4.77
CA ALA A 150 7.62 6.65 4.42
C ALA A 150 7.38 6.25 2.97
N ILE A 151 6.12 6.21 2.52
CA ILE A 151 5.75 5.84 1.15
C ILE A 151 6.37 6.81 0.14
N GLU A 152 6.24 8.12 0.35
CA GLU A 152 6.84 9.16 -0.50
C GLU A 152 8.36 9.03 -0.56
N THR A 153 9.02 8.79 0.57
CA THR A 153 10.48 8.65 0.64
C THR A 153 10.95 7.45 -0.18
N VAL A 154 10.27 6.30 -0.04
CA VAL A 154 10.61 5.11 -0.84
C VAL A 154 10.42 5.41 -2.32
N VAL A 155 9.25 5.89 -2.74
CA VAL A 155 8.94 6.13 -4.15
C VAL A 155 9.90 7.13 -4.78
N LYS A 156 10.17 8.26 -4.12
CA LYS A 156 11.13 9.27 -4.61
C LYS A 156 12.55 8.71 -4.75
N SER A 157 12.97 7.86 -3.81
CA SER A 157 14.27 7.16 -3.92
C SER A 157 14.32 6.21 -5.11
N LEU A 158 13.24 5.44 -5.36
CA LEU A 158 13.16 4.56 -6.53
C LEU A 158 13.16 5.35 -7.83
N ALA A 159 12.41 6.44 -7.91
CA ALA A 159 12.38 7.33 -9.07
C ALA A 159 13.76 7.91 -9.38
N ALA A 160 14.50 8.38 -8.36
CA ALA A 160 15.85 8.88 -8.53
C ALA A 160 16.82 7.81 -9.07
N LYS A 161 16.68 6.55 -8.63
CA LYS A 161 17.47 5.41 -9.15
C LYS A 161 17.17 5.12 -10.62
N VAL A 162 15.90 5.25 -11.03
CA VAL A 162 15.49 5.10 -12.44
C VAL A 162 16.13 6.16 -13.32
N VAL A 163 16.06 7.44 -12.89
CA VAL A 163 16.68 8.56 -13.62
C VAL A 163 18.19 8.41 -13.69
N GLY A 164 18.84 8.04 -12.59
CA GLY A 164 20.29 7.82 -12.54
C GLY A 164 20.76 6.64 -13.39
N ALA A 165 19.95 5.59 -13.54
CA ALA A 165 20.24 4.46 -14.42
C ALA A 165 20.14 4.82 -15.91
N ALA A 166 19.17 5.67 -16.27
CA ALA A 166 18.98 6.14 -17.65
C ALA A 166 20.07 7.14 -18.10
N ALA A 167 20.74 7.81 -17.15
CA ALA A 167 21.80 8.79 -17.43
C ALA A 167 23.20 8.18 -17.54
N LYS A 168 23.35 6.87 -17.36
CA LYS A 168 24.66 6.19 -17.48
C LYS A 168 24.82 5.67 -18.91
N PRO A 169 25.80 6.19 -19.67
CA PRO A 169 26.05 5.77 -21.06
C PRO A 169 26.51 4.31 -21.16
#